data_612c2a38de64fd4623b1f568829cfe86
#
_entry.id   612c2a38de64fd4623b1f568829cfe86
#
_cell.length_a   1.000
_cell.length_b   1.000
_cell.length_c   1.000
_cell.angle_alpha   90.00
_cell.angle_beta   90.00
_cell.angle_gamma   90.00
#
_symmetry.space_group_name_H-M   'P 1'
#
loop_
_entity.id
_entity.type
_entity.pdbx_description
1 polymer ?
#
loop_
_entity_poly.entity_id
_entity_poly.type
_entity_poly.pdbx_seq_one_letter_code
_entity_poly.pdbx_strand_id
1 'polypeptide(L)'
;MCTKRDLVGNIMLNRLLPALSEEHTIDIVLANRIRPENSSVPELISLKFFEQDLPNRLLFPLLDQATSTGSAWLSFDALAQRHRVRIDTAGHIASASELTRRVQESAPDLIVSFQFGFIFKPEALAVPRLGALNLHSGALPQRAGVDPTFWCMKDGDSHAACTLHWIDHGIDSGPLLEVRPMALDYSRSLFANWIANYQNGAQMIVDAISALALGMTLPATLQDAAQRRYVLKPTEADFADFAARGARLLDTDDYLDLLANYLPAHLPTHAPTQSPTHLPTPLSAQSPAHLATP
;
A
#
# COMPACT_ATOMS: atom_id res chain seq x y z
N MET A 1 5.27 -7.57 -12.95
CA MET A 1 4.98 -7.18 -11.55
C MET A 1 3.49 -7.22 -11.29
N CYS A 2 3.07 -7.64 -10.09
CA CYS A 2 1.66 -7.76 -9.71
C CYS A 2 1.39 -6.96 -8.44
N THR A 3 0.46 -6.00 -8.50
CA THR A 3 0.07 -5.16 -7.37
C THR A 3 -1.39 -4.74 -7.49
N LYS A 4 -1.88 -3.94 -6.54
CA LYS A 4 -3.21 -3.33 -6.62
C LYS A 4 -3.18 -1.97 -7.32
N ARG A 5 -4.33 -1.59 -7.90
CA ARG A 5 -4.56 -0.22 -8.33
C ARG A 5 -5.01 0.63 -7.13
N ASP A 6 -4.05 0.98 -6.30
CA ASP A 6 -4.23 1.78 -5.10
C ASP A 6 -3.00 2.66 -4.83
N LEU A 7 -3.06 3.44 -3.75
CA LEU A 7 -1.99 4.40 -3.42
C LEU A 7 -0.68 3.68 -3.07
N VAL A 8 -0.72 2.58 -2.31
CA VAL A 8 0.47 1.80 -1.95
C VAL A 8 1.12 1.20 -3.19
N GLY A 9 0.33 0.57 -4.07
CA GLY A 9 0.82 0.01 -5.33
C GLY A 9 1.47 1.08 -6.22
N ASN A 10 0.86 2.27 -6.30
CA ASN A 10 1.41 3.37 -7.06
C ASN A 10 2.73 3.89 -6.48
N ILE A 11 2.80 4.10 -5.16
CA ILE A 11 4.02 4.54 -4.46
C ILE A 11 5.17 3.55 -4.67
N MET A 12 4.88 2.26 -4.55
CA MET A 12 5.89 1.22 -4.78
C MET A 12 6.40 1.24 -6.21
N LEU A 13 5.53 1.40 -7.21
CA LEU A 13 5.95 1.52 -8.61
C LEU A 13 6.79 2.77 -8.87
N ASN A 14 6.46 3.90 -8.23
CA ASN A 14 7.29 5.11 -8.29
C ASN A 14 8.71 4.92 -7.71
N ARG A 15 8.90 3.96 -6.81
CA ARG A 15 10.22 3.60 -6.26
C ARG A 15 10.96 2.56 -7.10
N LEU A 16 10.23 1.60 -7.64
CA LEU A 16 10.82 0.45 -8.33
C LEU A 16 11.18 0.75 -9.79
N LEU A 17 10.30 1.44 -10.53
CA LEU A 17 10.48 1.64 -11.96
C LEU A 17 11.72 2.46 -12.32
N PRO A 18 12.09 3.55 -11.61
CA PRO A 18 13.30 4.28 -11.91
C PRO A 18 14.59 3.43 -11.85
N ALA A 19 14.62 2.42 -10.96
CA ALA A 19 15.77 1.55 -10.80
C ALA A 19 15.79 0.37 -11.78
N LEU A 20 14.63 -0.02 -12.34
CA LEU A 20 14.51 -1.30 -13.05
C LEU A 20 14.15 -1.17 -14.52
N SER A 21 13.47 -0.10 -14.94
CA SER A 21 12.87 -0.02 -16.28
C SER A 21 13.86 0.20 -17.41
N GLU A 22 15.08 0.63 -17.12
CA GLU A 22 16.13 0.80 -18.14
C GLU A 22 16.78 -0.52 -18.55
N GLU A 23 16.83 -1.49 -17.62
CA GLU A 23 17.53 -2.77 -17.82
C GLU A 23 16.56 -3.95 -18.03
N HIS A 24 15.26 -3.78 -17.72
CA HIS A 24 14.29 -4.86 -17.73
C HIS A 24 13.03 -4.49 -18.50
N THR A 25 12.49 -5.45 -19.24
CA THR A 25 11.13 -5.36 -19.79
C THR A 25 10.13 -5.67 -18.68
N ILE A 26 9.27 -4.71 -18.35
CA ILE A 26 8.35 -4.81 -17.21
C ILE A 26 6.91 -4.73 -17.69
N ASP A 27 6.15 -5.79 -17.39
CA ASP A 27 4.70 -5.81 -17.47
C ASP A 27 4.10 -5.68 -16.06
N ILE A 28 3.11 -4.81 -15.90
CA ILE A 28 2.46 -4.57 -14.63
C ILE A 28 1.00 -4.99 -14.72
N VAL A 29 0.61 -5.82 -13.77
CA VAL A 29 -0.75 -6.32 -13.63
C VAL A 29 -1.37 -5.74 -12.37
N LEU A 30 -2.45 -4.97 -12.54
CA LEU A 30 -3.16 -4.32 -11.45
C LEU A 30 -4.41 -5.12 -11.07
N ALA A 31 -4.51 -5.53 -9.81
CA ALA A 31 -5.70 -6.14 -9.24
C ALA A 31 -6.62 -5.08 -8.65
N ASN A 32 -7.93 -5.31 -8.79
CA ASN A 32 -8.97 -4.47 -8.17
C ASN A 32 -9.86 -5.31 -7.25
N ARG A 33 -9.27 -6.29 -6.56
CA ARG A 33 -10.02 -7.14 -5.66
C ARG A 33 -10.30 -6.43 -4.34
N ILE A 34 -11.57 -6.37 -3.97
CA ILE A 34 -12.05 -5.89 -2.68
C ILE A 34 -12.50 -7.11 -1.87
N ARG A 35 -12.05 -7.20 -0.63
CA ARG A 35 -12.53 -8.24 0.30
C ARG A 35 -13.90 -7.81 0.86
N PRO A 36 -14.82 -8.73 1.17
CA PRO A 36 -16.13 -8.40 1.72
C PRO A 36 -16.05 -7.52 2.99
N GLU A 37 -15.10 -7.79 3.87
CA GLU A 37 -14.87 -7.05 5.13
C GLU A 37 -14.58 -5.57 4.88
N ASN A 38 -13.96 -5.22 3.77
CA ASN A 38 -13.70 -3.82 3.36
C ASN A 38 -14.98 -3.03 3.03
N SER A 39 -16.13 -3.67 3.06
CA SER A 39 -17.43 -3.05 2.80
C SER A 39 -18.38 -3.12 4.01
N SER A 40 -17.97 -3.72 5.12
CA SER A 40 -18.80 -3.94 6.30
C SER A 40 -18.24 -3.32 7.59
N VAL A 41 -16.91 -3.25 7.73
CA VAL A 41 -16.25 -2.67 8.90
C VAL A 41 -15.95 -1.18 8.63
N PRO A 42 -16.45 -0.22 9.42
CA PRO A 42 -16.31 1.22 9.14
C PRO A 42 -14.87 1.68 8.96
N GLU A 43 -13.95 1.18 9.77
CA GLU A 43 -12.53 1.52 9.70
C GLU A 43 -11.89 1.00 8.41
N LEU A 44 -12.28 -0.19 7.96
CA LEU A 44 -11.81 -0.75 6.69
C LEU A 44 -12.41 -0.02 5.48
N ILE A 45 -13.66 0.47 5.60
CA ILE A 45 -14.25 1.34 4.59
C ILE A 45 -13.45 2.64 4.48
N SER A 46 -13.10 3.25 5.62
CA SER A 46 -12.28 4.46 5.65
C SER A 46 -10.89 4.24 5.06
N LEU A 47 -10.18 3.19 5.46
CA LEU A 47 -8.89 2.83 4.88
C LEU A 47 -8.97 2.62 3.37
N LYS A 48 -9.97 1.85 2.91
CA LYS A 48 -10.20 1.64 1.48
C LYS A 48 -10.45 2.94 0.73
N PHE A 49 -11.21 3.87 1.31
CA PHE A 49 -11.47 5.16 0.70
C PHE A 49 -10.18 5.94 0.44
N PHE A 50 -9.32 6.09 1.44
CA PHE A 50 -8.07 6.84 1.32
C PHE A 50 -6.98 6.09 0.54
N GLU A 51 -6.96 4.77 0.63
CA GLU A 51 -6.02 3.92 -0.10
C GLU A 51 -6.37 3.81 -1.59
N GLN A 52 -7.66 3.62 -1.91
CA GLN A 52 -8.08 3.18 -3.23
C GLN A 52 -9.09 4.14 -3.90
N ASP A 53 -10.20 4.49 -3.21
CA ASP A 53 -11.30 5.20 -3.87
C ASP A 53 -10.91 6.65 -4.21
N LEU A 54 -10.37 7.40 -3.25
CA LEU A 54 -9.96 8.78 -3.43
C LEU A 54 -8.81 8.91 -4.45
N PRO A 55 -7.71 8.12 -4.36
CA PRO A 55 -6.66 8.19 -5.37
C PRO A 55 -7.15 7.89 -6.78
N ASN A 56 -7.93 6.83 -6.96
CA ASN A 56 -8.39 6.42 -8.30
C ASN A 56 -9.45 7.33 -8.90
N ARG A 57 -10.32 7.94 -8.07
CA ARG A 57 -11.42 8.78 -8.55
C ARG A 57 -11.05 10.25 -8.68
N LEU A 58 -10.05 10.71 -7.93
CA LEU A 58 -9.68 12.12 -7.88
C LEU A 58 -8.20 12.36 -8.15
N LEU A 59 -7.29 11.82 -7.33
CA LEU A 59 -5.87 12.14 -7.38
C LEU A 59 -5.25 11.81 -8.75
N PHE A 60 -5.28 10.55 -9.16
CA PHE A 60 -4.65 10.12 -10.41
C PHE A 60 -5.24 10.78 -11.64
N PRO A 61 -6.59 10.89 -11.81
CA PRO A 61 -7.17 11.64 -12.93
C PRO A 61 -6.77 13.12 -12.97
N LEU A 62 -6.63 13.79 -11.81
CA LEU A 62 -6.16 15.18 -11.75
C LEU A 62 -4.69 15.29 -12.17
N LEU A 63 -3.85 14.36 -11.72
CA LEU A 63 -2.44 14.32 -12.11
C LEU A 63 -2.26 14.08 -13.61
N ASP A 64 -3.07 13.22 -14.21
CA ASP A 64 -3.03 12.91 -15.64
C ASP A 64 -3.47 14.10 -16.51
N GLN A 65 -4.32 14.98 -15.99
CA GLN A 65 -4.75 16.21 -16.66
C GLN A 65 -3.78 17.37 -16.44
N ALA A 66 -2.96 17.32 -15.39
CA ALA A 66 -2.03 18.40 -15.09
C ALA A 66 -0.85 18.40 -16.07
N THR A 67 -0.59 19.54 -16.67
CA THR A 67 0.56 19.75 -17.59
C THR A 67 1.89 19.91 -16.86
N SER A 68 1.91 19.84 -15.52
CA SER A 68 3.07 20.15 -14.72
C SER A 68 4.03 18.95 -14.58
N THR A 69 5.27 19.19 -14.93
CA THR A 69 6.36 18.21 -15.02
C THR A 69 7.35 18.35 -13.86
N GLY A 70 6.95 18.34 -12.63
CA GLY A 70 7.90 18.60 -11.52
C GLY A 70 7.61 17.83 -10.23
N SER A 71 6.64 16.91 -10.25
CA SER A 71 6.34 16.06 -9.10
C SER A 71 7.33 14.91 -8.95
N ALA A 72 7.65 14.53 -7.69
CA ALA A 72 8.50 13.39 -7.41
C ALA A 72 7.81 12.05 -7.75
N TRP A 73 6.47 11.99 -7.59
CA TRP A 73 5.68 10.80 -7.90
C TRP A 73 4.67 11.06 -9.02
N LEU A 74 4.44 10.03 -9.80
CA LEU A 74 3.62 10.02 -11.00
C LEU A 74 2.38 9.13 -10.80
N SER A 75 1.29 9.42 -11.53
CA SER A 75 0.14 8.52 -11.66
C SER A 75 0.54 7.20 -12.34
N PHE A 76 -0.38 6.23 -12.39
CA PHE A 76 -0.12 4.98 -13.12
C PHE A 76 0.10 5.21 -14.62
N ASP A 77 -0.68 6.09 -15.24
CA ASP A 77 -0.59 6.35 -16.67
C ASP A 77 0.69 7.14 -17.01
N ALA A 78 1.06 8.11 -16.18
CA ALA A 78 2.31 8.84 -16.31
C ALA A 78 3.55 7.93 -16.08
N LEU A 79 3.49 6.98 -15.14
CA LEU A 79 4.53 5.96 -14.94
C LEU A 79 4.68 5.07 -16.18
N ALA A 80 3.55 4.60 -16.75
CA ALA A 80 3.57 3.79 -17.97
C ALA A 80 4.27 4.50 -19.11
N GLN A 81 3.96 5.78 -19.32
CA GLN A 81 4.57 6.61 -20.36
C GLN A 81 6.05 6.91 -20.08
N ARG A 82 6.37 7.34 -18.87
CA ARG A 82 7.73 7.73 -18.48
C ARG A 82 8.73 6.58 -18.59
N HIS A 83 8.34 5.40 -18.13
CA HIS A 83 9.20 4.23 -18.05
C HIS A 83 9.00 3.26 -19.21
N ARG A 84 8.08 3.56 -20.16
CA ARG A 84 7.75 2.71 -21.30
C ARG A 84 7.38 1.28 -20.90
N VAL A 85 6.70 1.16 -19.77
CA VAL A 85 6.21 -0.13 -19.26
C VAL A 85 4.73 -0.30 -19.59
N ARG A 86 4.32 -1.54 -19.79
CA ARG A 86 2.92 -1.87 -19.99
C ARG A 86 2.24 -2.00 -18.63
N ILE A 87 1.29 -1.11 -18.34
CA ILE A 87 0.40 -1.22 -17.19
C ILE A 87 -0.99 -1.56 -17.70
N ASP A 88 -1.52 -2.68 -17.26
CA ASP A 88 -2.90 -3.03 -17.57
C ASP A 88 -3.84 -2.25 -16.66
N THR A 89 -4.28 -1.08 -17.15
CA THR A 89 -5.20 -0.18 -16.46
C THR A 89 -6.67 -0.43 -16.80
N ALA A 90 -6.93 -1.12 -17.91
CA ALA A 90 -8.29 -1.34 -18.43
C ALA A 90 -8.90 -2.69 -18.04
N GLY A 91 -8.06 -3.68 -17.69
CA GLY A 91 -8.49 -5.02 -17.34
C GLY A 91 -8.14 -5.34 -15.89
N HIS A 92 -9.09 -5.12 -15.00
CA HIS A 92 -8.92 -5.62 -13.64
C HIS A 92 -8.96 -7.14 -13.66
N ILE A 93 -7.93 -7.77 -13.09
CA ILE A 93 -8.00 -9.22 -12.89
C ILE A 93 -9.18 -9.53 -11.98
N ALA A 94 -10.15 -10.23 -12.54
CA ALA A 94 -11.36 -10.61 -11.84
C ALA A 94 -11.22 -11.97 -11.13
N SER A 95 -10.29 -12.82 -11.57
CA SER A 95 -10.14 -14.18 -11.05
C SER A 95 -8.69 -14.69 -11.12
N ALA A 96 -8.39 -15.70 -10.28
CA ALA A 96 -7.10 -16.39 -10.34
C ALA A 96 -6.87 -17.14 -11.68
N SER A 97 -7.93 -17.53 -12.37
CA SER A 97 -7.82 -18.18 -13.69
C SER A 97 -7.41 -17.18 -14.77
N GLU A 98 -7.93 -15.96 -14.71
CA GLU A 98 -7.50 -14.87 -15.60
C GLU A 98 -6.04 -14.49 -15.34
N LEU A 99 -5.63 -14.41 -14.07
CA LEU A 99 -4.23 -14.20 -13.71
C LEU A 99 -3.33 -15.27 -14.33
N THR A 100 -3.71 -16.56 -14.20
CA THR A 100 -2.96 -17.67 -14.79
C THR A 100 -2.82 -17.52 -16.30
N ARG A 101 -3.92 -17.22 -17.01
CA ARG A 101 -3.89 -16.98 -18.47
C ARG A 101 -2.94 -15.84 -18.83
N ARG A 102 -2.99 -14.72 -18.13
CA ARG A 102 -2.10 -13.56 -18.39
C ARG A 102 -0.64 -13.88 -18.15
N VAL A 103 -0.32 -14.62 -17.09
CA VAL A 103 1.04 -15.08 -16.82
C VAL A 103 1.53 -16.00 -17.94
N GLN A 104 0.68 -16.91 -18.42
CA GLN A 104 1.02 -17.80 -19.55
C GLN A 104 1.24 -17.03 -20.85
N GLU A 105 0.41 -16.02 -21.13
CA GLU A 105 0.53 -15.18 -22.35
C GLU A 105 1.76 -14.27 -22.32
N SER A 106 2.09 -13.69 -21.16
CA SER A 106 3.27 -12.82 -21.04
C SER A 106 4.57 -13.58 -20.86
N ALA A 107 4.52 -14.85 -20.43
CA ALA A 107 5.65 -15.74 -20.20
C ALA A 107 6.86 -15.03 -19.52
N PRO A 108 6.67 -14.43 -18.33
CA PRO A 108 7.73 -13.66 -17.69
C PRO A 108 8.84 -14.55 -17.17
N ASP A 109 10.06 -14.03 -17.12
CA ASP A 109 11.20 -14.71 -16.48
C ASP A 109 11.04 -14.78 -14.96
N LEU A 110 10.46 -13.73 -14.36
CA LEU A 110 10.25 -13.58 -12.92
C LEU A 110 8.91 -12.91 -12.64
N ILE A 111 8.17 -13.43 -11.67
CA ILE A 111 7.02 -12.72 -11.09
C ILE A 111 7.47 -12.01 -9.82
N VAL A 112 7.10 -10.72 -9.67
CA VAL A 112 7.26 -9.97 -8.42
C VAL A 112 5.89 -9.47 -7.99
N SER A 113 5.50 -9.79 -6.76
CA SER A 113 4.21 -9.47 -6.17
C SER A 113 4.39 -8.62 -4.92
N PHE A 114 3.55 -7.62 -4.75
CA PHE A 114 3.42 -6.83 -3.51
C PHE A 114 2.01 -6.25 -3.45
N GLN A 115 1.40 -6.20 -2.27
CA GLN A 115 0.03 -5.66 -2.11
C GLN A 115 -0.98 -6.30 -3.09
N PHE A 116 -0.83 -7.57 -3.45
CA PHE A 116 -1.62 -8.25 -4.47
C PHE A 116 -2.68 -9.16 -3.85
N GLY A 117 -3.94 -8.98 -4.21
CA GLY A 117 -5.07 -9.65 -3.56
C GLY A 117 -5.39 -11.06 -4.07
N PHE A 118 -4.59 -11.63 -5.00
CA PHE A 118 -4.83 -12.95 -5.58
C PHE A 118 -3.74 -13.95 -5.19
N ILE A 119 -4.15 -15.22 -5.06
CA ILE A 119 -3.24 -16.34 -4.89
C ILE A 119 -2.87 -16.86 -6.28
N PHE A 120 -1.58 -17.02 -6.54
CA PHE A 120 -1.09 -17.64 -7.76
C PHE A 120 -1.36 -19.14 -7.72
N LYS A 121 -1.96 -19.66 -8.79
CA LYS A 121 -2.15 -21.09 -8.96
C LYS A 121 -0.84 -21.78 -9.40
N PRO A 122 -0.68 -23.10 -9.15
CA PRO A 122 0.53 -23.83 -9.55
C PRO A 122 0.88 -23.64 -11.03
N GLU A 123 -0.13 -23.58 -11.91
CA GLU A 123 0.07 -23.41 -13.34
C GLU A 123 0.64 -22.04 -13.70
N ALA A 124 0.35 -20.99 -12.88
CA ALA A 124 0.96 -19.67 -13.04
C ALA A 124 2.39 -19.65 -12.50
N LEU A 125 2.65 -20.32 -11.38
CA LEU A 125 3.98 -20.39 -10.75
C LEU A 125 4.97 -21.24 -11.56
N ALA A 126 4.50 -22.14 -12.40
CA ALA A 126 5.34 -22.98 -13.26
C ALA A 126 5.88 -22.23 -14.51
N VAL A 127 5.35 -21.03 -14.82
CA VAL A 127 5.75 -20.30 -16.04
C VAL A 127 7.10 -19.60 -15.88
N PRO A 128 7.35 -18.79 -14.83
CA PRO A 128 8.57 -18.01 -14.74
C PRO A 128 9.78 -18.90 -14.41
N ARG A 129 10.80 -18.88 -15.29
CA ARG A 129 12.02 -19.69 -15.09
C ARG A 129 12.84 -19.31 -13.86
N LEU A 130 12.73 -18.06 -13.39
CA LEU A 130 13.40 -17.55 -12.21
C LEU A 130 12.48 -17.60 -10.96
N GLY A 131 11.25 -18.11 -11.10
CA GLY A 131 10.31 -18.24 -9.99
C GLY A 131 9.46 -17.00 -9.73
N ALA A 132 8.90 -16.91 -8.52
CA ALA A 132 8.01 -15.83 -8.12
C ALA A 132 8.36 -15.32 -6.72
N LEU A 133 8.47 -14.00 -6.56
CA LEU A 133 8.76 -13.30 -5.31
C LEU A 133 7.54 -12.56 -4.80
N ASN A 134 7.39 -12.50 -3.48
CA ASN A 134 6.40 -11.65 -2.82
C ASN A 134 7.06 -10.80 -1.74
N LEU A 135 6.73 -9.49 -1.74
CA LEU A 135 7.01 -8.61 -0.62
C LEU A 135 5.78 -8.58 0.29
N HIS A 136 5.90 -9.19 1.45
CA HIS A 136 4.89 -9.23 2.50
C HIS A 136 5.18 -8.16 3.55
N SER A 137 4.16 -7.42 4.01
CA SER A 137 4.31 -6.33 4.98
C SER A 137 4.28 -6.80 6.43
N GLY A 138 4.82 -7.97 6.70
CA GLY A 138 4.94 -8.58 8.03
C GLY A 138 6.24 -9.36 8.20
N ALA A 139 6.68 -9.55 9.45
CA ALA A 139 7.78 -10.44 9.78
C ALA A 139 7.31 -11.90 9.67
N LEU A 140 7.74 -12.61 8.64
CA LEU A 140 7.44 -14.04 8.49
C LEU A 140 8.44 -14.89 9.30
N PRO A 141 7.98 -16.01 9.86
CA PRO A 141 6.64 -16.59 9.78
C PRO A 141 5.64 -16.06 10.84
N GLN A 142 6.05 -15.19 11.76
CA GLN A 142 5.27 -14.80 12.95
C GLN A 142 4.08 -13.87 12.63
N ARG A 143 4.11 -13.16 11.50
CA ARG A 143 3.08 -12.20 11.08
C ARG A 143 2.62 -12.49 9.65
N ALA A 144 2.30 -13.77 9.36
CA ALA A 144 1.67 -14.15 8.09
C ALA A 144 0.21 -13.68 8.04
N GLY A 145 -0.32 -13.43 6.83
CA GLY A 145 -1.75 -13.12 6.65
C GLY A 145 -2.03 -11.66 6.33
N VAL A 146 -3.02 -11.06 6.99
CA VAL A 146 -3.62 -9.80 6.55
C VAL A 146 -3.32 -8.64 7.50
N ASP A 147 -2.96 -7.48 6.93
CA ASP A 147 -2.70 -6.23 7.65
C ASP A 147 -1.70 -6.36 8.83
N PRO A 148 -0.52 -6.99 8.64
CA PRO A 148 0.40 -7.27 9.74
C PRO A 148 0.89 -6.01 10.45
N THR A 149 1.03 -4.86 9.77
CA THR A 149 1.40 -3.58 10.40
C THR A 149 0.36 -3.14 11.43
N PHE A 150 -0.95 -3.33 11.15
CA PHE A 150 -2.01 -3.08 12.12
C PHE A 150 -1.80 -3.91 13.40
N TRP A 151 -1.55 -5.21 13.24
CA TRP A 151 -1.36 -6.12 14.37
C TRP A 151 -0.12 -5.79 15.18
N CYS A 152 0.99 -5.38 14.52
CA CYS A 152 2.16 -4.90 15.23
C CYS A 152 1.84 -3.67 16.10
N MET A 153 1.16 -2.66 15.54
CA MET A 153 0.78 -1.47 16.29
C MET A 153 -0.24 -1.78 17.39
N LYS A 154 -1.23 -2.64 17.11
CA LYS A 154 -2.23 -3.07 18.12
C LYS A 154 -1.58 -3.81 19.27
N ASP A 155 -0.61 -4.68 19.00
CA ASP A 155 0.12 -5.44 20.04
C ASP A 155 1.14 -4.56 20.80
N GLY A 156 1.44 -3.35 20.32
CA GLY A 156 2.40 -2.43 20.93
C GLY A 156 3.85 -2.76 20.61
N ASP A 157 4.09 -3.45 19.47
CA ASP A 157 5.44 -3.77 19.02
C ASP A 157 6.23 -2.47 18.73
N SER A 158 7.53 -2.47 18.96
CA SER A 158 8.39 -1.33 18.60
C SER A 158 8.73 -1.28 17.13
N HIS A 159 8.56 -2.38 16.40
CA HIS A 159 8.89 -2.51 14.99
C HIS A 159 7.80 -3.28 14.24
N ALA A 160 7.57 -2.89 12.99
CA ALA A 160 7.02 -3.73 11.93
C ALA A 160 8.17 -4.28 11.08
N ALA A 161 7.87 -5.07 10.06
CA ALA A 161 8.86 -5.51 9.09
C ALA A 161 8.21 -5.79 7.73
N CYS A 162 9.01 -5.71 6.67
CA CYS A 162 8.73 -6.36 5.41
C CYS A 162 9.55 -7.65 5.27
N THR A 163 8.97 -8.65 4.64
CA THR A 163 9.65 -9.90 4.27
C THR A 163 9.59 -10.10 2.76
N LEU A 164 10.74 -10.22 2.11
CA LEU A 164 10.83 -10.72 0.75
C LEU A 164 11.02 -12.23 0.80
N HIS A 165 10.16 -12.97 0.11
CA HIS A 165 10.19 -14.44 0.11
C HIS A 165 9.80 -15.01 -1.25
N TRP A 166 10.20 -16.25 -1.53
CA TRP A 166 9.68 -16.98 -2.66
C TRP A 166 8.21 -17.33 -2.47
N ILE A 167 7.43 -17.26 -3.55
CA ILE A 167 6.04 -17.75 -3.52
C ILE A 167 6.07 -19.26 -3.74
N ASP A 168 5.41 -19.98 -2.87
CA ASP A 168 5.12 -21.41 -2.98
C ASP A 168 3.61 -21.67 -3.12
N HIS A 169 3.16 -22.88 -2.84
CA HIS A 169 1.75 -23.26 -2.93
C HIS A 169 0.89 -22.75 -1.74
N GLY A 170 1.53 -22.28 -0.67
CA GLY A 170 0.85 -21.76 0.51
C GLY A 170 0.73 -20.24 0.48
N ILE A 171 0.07 -19.70 1.51
CA ILE A 171 -0.01 -18.25 1.72
C ILE A 171 1.14 -17.84 2.64
N ASP A 172 2.02 -16.96 2.18
CA ASP A 172 3.16 -16.43 2.93
C ASP A 172 4.02 -17.53 3.59
N SER A 173 4.22 -18.69 2.91
CA SER A 173 4.89 -19.87 3.48
C SER A 173 6.22 -20.23 2.79
N GLY A 174 6.50 -19.64 1.66
CA GLY A 174 7.71 -19.92 0.90
C GLY A 174 9.00 -19.47 1.59
N PRO A 175 10.17 -19.94 1.11
CA PRO A 175 11.46 -19.64 1.70
C PRO A 175 11.77 -18.14 1.77
N LEU A 176 12.28 -17.67 2.90
CA LEU A 176 12.60 -16.27 3.17
C LEU A 176 13.93 -15.89 2.51
N LEU A 177 13.96 -14.76 1.83
CA LEU A 177 15.17 -14.13 1.32
C LEU A 177 15.71 -13.09 2.30
N GLU A 178 14.83 -12.19 2.74
CA GLU A 178 15.20 -11.12 3.68
C GLU A 178 14.00 -10.72 4.52
N VAL A 179 14.26 -10.42 5.80
CA VAL A 179 13.29 -9.77 6.70
C VAL A 179 13.91 -8.44 7.12
N ARG A 180 13.26 -7.33 6.75
CA ARG A 180 13.77 -5.98 7.03
C ARG A 180 12.86 -5.28 8.05
N PRO A 181 13.34 -5.06 9.28
CA PRO A 181 12.56 -4.36 10.30
C PRO A 181 12.47 -2.86 9.99
N MET A 182 11.40 -2.25 10.49
CA MET A 182 11.14 -0.81 10.46
C MET A 182 10.60 -0.38 11.82
N ALA A 183 11.20 0.63 12.45
CA ALA A 183 10.67 1.21 13.67
C ALA A 183 9.27 1.81 13.42
N LEU A 184 8.33 1.49 14.31
CA LEU A 184 6.99 2.07 14.27
C LEU A 184 6.99 3.45 14.93
N ASP A 185 6.41 4.42 14.26
CA ASP A 185 6.20 5.77 14.78
C ASP A 185 4.75 5.91 15.27
N TYR A 186 4.56 5.79 16.58
CA TYR A 186 3.26 5.91 17.22
C TYR A 186 2.72 7.35 17.28
N SER A 187 3.53 8.36 16.95
CA SER A 187 3.06 9.72 16.73
C SER A 187 2.31 9.88 15.40
N ARG A 188 2.49 8.93 14.49
CA ARG A 188 1.85 8.87 13.17
C ARG A 188 0.74 7.82 13.12
N SER A 189 -0.13 7.95 12.11
CA SER A 189 -1.23 7.03 11.87
C SER A 189 -0.76 5.64 11.42
N LEU A 190 -1.65 4.64 11.56
CA LEU A 190 -1.46 3.31 10.97
C LEU A 190 -1.19 3.41 9.46
N PHE A 191 -1.95 4.25 8.75
CA PHE A 191 -1.83 4.39 7.31
C PHE A 191 -0.43 4.86 6.90
N ALA A 192 0.14 5.83 7.63
CA ALA A 192 1.51 6.33 7.39
C ALA A 192 2.56 5.24 7.67
N ASN A 193 2.45 4.53 8.80
CA ASN A 193 3.35 3.43 9.16
C ASN A 193 3.28 2.28 8.15
N TRP A 194 2.08 1.95 7.68
CA TRP A 194 1.88 0.89 6.70
C TRP A 194 2.54 1.22 5.36
N ILE A 195 2.38 2.45 4.85
CA ILE A 195 3.06 2.90 3.63
C ILE A 195 4.57 2.90 3.83
N ALA A 196 5.05 3.45 4.93
CA ALA A 196 6.48 3.47 5.25
C ALA A 196 7.08 2.05 5.29
N ASN A 197 6.35 1.08 5.83
CA ASN A 197 6.79 -0.31 5.87
C ASN A 197 6.96 -0.90 4.45
N TYR A 198 6.01 -0.69 3.54
CA TYR A 198 6.18 -1.11 2.14
C TYR A 198 7.36 -0.42 1.47
N GLN A 199 7.51 0.89 1.67
CA GLN A 199 8.64 1.65 1.12
C GLN A 199 9.99 1.14 1.64
N ASN A 200 10.07 0.72 2.91
CA ASN A 200 11.25 0.08 3.51
C ASN A 200 11.64 -1.21 2.77
N GLY A 201 10.67 -1.95 2.24
CA GLY A 201 10.89 -3.17 1.50
C GLY A 201 11.24 -3.00 0.01
N ALA A 202 11.09 -1.80 -0.57
CA ALA A 202 11.27 -1.61 -2.01
C ALA A 202 12.68 -1.99 -2.50
N GLN A 203 13.72 -1.61 -1.75
CA GLN A 203 15.11 -1.90 -2.12
C GLN A 203 15.40 -3.41 -2.15
N MET A 204 14.74 -4.21 -1.29
CA MET A 204 14.89 -5.67 -1.29
C MET A 204 14.49 -6.29 -2.65
N ILE A 205 13.44 -5.74 -3.27
CA ILE A 205 12.99 -6.16 -4.60
C ILE A 205 14.04 -5.82 -5.67
N VAL A 206 14.57 -4.58 -5.64
CA VAL A 206 15.59 -4.12 -6.60
C VAL A 206 16.83 -4.99 -6.49
N ASP A 207 17.33 -5.23 -5.28
CA ASP A 207 18.53 -6.02 -5.01
C ASP A 207 18.35 -7.47 -5.49
N ALA A 208 17.20 -8.08 -5.23
CA ALA A 208 16.88 -9.44 -5.65
C ALA A 208 16.81 -9.56 -7.18
N ILE A 209 16.15 -8.62 -7.87
CA ILE A 209 16.06 -8.61 -9.33
C ILE A 209 17.46 -8.45 -9.94
N SER A 210 18.25 -7.50 -9.44
CA SER A 210 19.62 -7.26 -9.92
C SER A 210 20.51 -8.49 -9.76
N ALA A 211 20.46 -9.17 -8.62
CA ALA A 211 21.21 -10.39 -8.37
C ALA A 211 20.79 -11.53 -9.32
N LEU A 212 19.47 -11.72 -9.51
CA LEU A 212 18.95 -12.73 -10.45
C LEU A 212 19.35 -12.43 -11.90
N ALA A 213 19.35 -11.17 -12.31
CA ALA A 213 19.76 -10.75 -13.64
C ALA A 213 21.25 -11.04 -13.91
N LEU A 214 22.09 -10.98 -12.88
CA LEU A 214 23.50 -11.39 -12.94
C LEU A 214 23.70 -12.91 -12.86
N GLY A 215 22.64 -13.71 -12.84
CA GLY A 215 22.70 -15.16 -12.72
C GLY A 215 23.06 -15.67 -11.33
N MET A 216 22.96 -14.83 -10.32
CA MET A 216 23.22 -15.22 -8.93
C MET A 216 22.05 -16.02 -8.35
N THR A 217 22.37 -16.99 -7.50
CA THR A 217 21.36 -17.67 -6.68
C THR A 217 21.08 -16.83 -5.43
N LEU A 218 19.80 -16.60 -5.12
CA LEU A 218 19.42 -15.93 -3.89
C LEU A 218 19.40 -16.92 -2.74
N PRO A 219 20.22 -16.74 -1.69
CA PRO A 219 20.15 -17.56 -0.50
C PRO A 219 18.77 -17.45 0.15
N ALA A 220 18.17 -18.57 0.50
CA ALA A 220 16.85 -18.60 1.08
C ALA A 220 16.79 -19.54 2.31
N THR A 221 16.04 -19.12 3.32
CA THR A 221 15.84 -19.88 4.56
C THR A 221 14.41 -20.41 4.62
N LEU A 222 14.25 -21.71 4.88
CA LEU A 222 12.92 -22.29 5.07
C LEU A 222 12.28 -21.70 6.36
N GLN A 223 10.98 -21.44 6.27
CA GLN A 223 10.22 -20.98 7.43
C GLN A 223 10.01 -22.10 8.44
N ASP A 224 10.18 -21.80 9.72
CA ASP A 224 9.78 -22.71 10.79
C ASP A 224 8.25 -22.67 10.98
N ALA A 225 7.60 -23.73 10.56
CA ALA A 225 6.14 -23.85 10.66
C ALA A 225 5.62 -23.77 12.11
N ALA A 226 6.45 -24.12 13.10
CA ALA A 226 6.07 -24.03 14.51
C ALA A 226 5.97 -22.58 15.01
N GLN A 227 6.67 -21.65 14.37
CA GLN A 227 6.62 -20.22 14.68
C GLN A 227 5.55 -19.46 13.89
N ARG A 228 4.87 -20.14 12.96
CA ARG A 228 3.90 -19.49 12.08
C ARG A 228 2.66 -19.04 12.85
N ARG A 229 2.40 -17.74 12.79
CA ARG A 229 1.15 -17.15 13.28
C ARG A 229 0.45 -16.46 12.10
N TYR A 230 -0.75 -16.93 11.78
CA TYR A 230 -1.56 -16.34 10.71
C TYR A 230 -2.54 -15.34 11.32
N VAL A 231 -2.45 -14.07 10.91
CA VAL A 231 -3.35 -12.99 11.34
C VAL A 231 -4.45 -12.78 10.30
N LEU A 232 -5.68 -12.60 10.81
CA LEU A 232 -6.86 -12.35 10.00
C LEU A 232 -7.06 -10.86 9.76
N LYS A 233 -8.07 -10.54 8.95
CA LYS A 233 -8.53 -9.16 8.79
C LYS A 233 -9.05 -8.63 10.13
N PRO A 234 -8.67 -7.41 10.56
CA PRO A 234 -9.15 -6.83 11.81
C PRO A 234 -10.68 -6.67 11.83
N THR A 235 -11.26 -6.86 13.00
CA THR A 235 -12.68 -6.65 13.29
C THR A 235 -12.93 -5.27 13.87
N GLU A 236 -14.19 -4.83 13.99
CA GLU A 236 -14.55 -3.59 14.69
C GLU A 236 -14.02 -3.57 16.14
N ALA A 237 -14.06 -4.70 16.86
CA ALA A 237 -13.53 -4.81 18.20
C ALA A 237 -12.00 -4.60 18.23
N ASP A 238 -11.27 -5.10 17.22
CA ASP A 238 -9.84 -4.88 17.12
C ASP A 238 -9.50 -3.40 16.89
N PHE A 239 -10.29 -2.71 16.09
CA PHE A 239 -10.13 -1.27 15.87
C PHE A 239 -10.52 -0.45 17.10
N ALA A 240 -11.56 -0.85 17.85
CA ALA A 240 -11.91 -0.21 19.12
C ALA A 240 -10.75 -0.32 20.13
N ASP A 241 -10.14 -1.51 20.27
CA ASP A 241 -8.96 -1.70 21.13
C ASP A 241 -7.76 -0.87 20.67
N PHE A 242 -7.55 -0.79 19.35
CA PHE A 242 -6.49 0.02 18.74
C PHE A 242 -6.66 1.51 19.08
N ALA A 243 -7.86 2.04 18.91
CA ALA A 243 -8.19 3.44 19.23
C ALA A 243 -8.10 3.73 20.74
N ALA A 244 -8.52 2.79 21.60
CA ALA A 244 -8.45 2.93 23.05
C ALA A 244 -7.00 3.08 23.56
N ARG A 245 -6.01 2.61 22.80
CA ARG A 245 -4.57 2.79 23.08
C ARG A 245 -4.02 4.13 22.57
N GLY A 246 -4.86 5.01 22.02
CA GLY A 246 -4.47 6.31 21.45
C GLY A 246 -3.88 6.23 20.04
N ALA A 247 -3.89 5.05 19.42
CA ALA A 247 -3.41 4.89 18.05
C ALA A 247 -4.43 5.40 17.04
N ARG A 248 -3.95 6.04 15.97
CA ARG A 248 -4.79 6.64 14.93
C ARG A 248 -4.77 5.79 13.67
N LEU A 249 -5.95 5.55 13.12
CA LEU A 249 -6.10 4.83 11.85
C LEU A 249 -5.58 5.65 10.68
N LEU A 250 -6.02 6.90 10.63
CA LEU A 250 -5.70 7.91 9.62
C LEU A 250 -5.40 9.23 10.34
N ASP A 251 -4.61 10.05 9.71
CA ASP A 251 -4.30 11.41 10.16
C ASP A 251 -4.23 12.32 8.93
N THR A 252 -4.82 13.51 9.03
CA THR A 252 -4.90 14.42 7.89
C THR A 252 -3.52 14.93 7.47
N ASP A 253 -2.69 15.28 8.44
CA ASP A 253 -1.35 15.83 8.15
C ASP A 253 -0.47 14.75 7.55
N ASP A 254 -0.50 13.52 8.08
CA ASP A 254 0.18 12.36 7.49
C ASP A 254 -0.21 12.12 6.04
N TYR A 255 -1.51 12.25 5.74
CA TYR A 255 -2.02 12.02 4.40
C TYR A 255 -1.63 13.14 3.44
N LEU A 256 -1.68 14.40 3.89
CA LEU A 256 -1.25 15.56 3.10
C LEU A 256 0.26 15.52 2.84
N ASP A 257 1.09 15.16 3.82
CA ASP A 257 2.53 14.95 3.65
C ASP A 257 2.83 13.90 2.57
N LEU A 258 2.04 12.83 2.55
CA LEU A 258 2.15 11.80 1.54
C LEU A 258 1.79 12.33 0.15
N LEU A 259 0.67 13.06 0.03
CA LEU A 259 0.20 13.64 -1.22
C LEU A 259 1.14 14.73 -1.76
N ALA A 260 1.90 15.41 -0.90
CA ALA A 260 2.86 16.42 -1.31
C ALA A 260 3.90 15.89 -2.32
N ASN A 261 4.20 14.58 -2.30
CA ASN A 261 5.10 13.96 -3.27
C ASN A 261 4.55 13.94 -4.70
N TYR A 262 3.23 14.06 -4.87
CA TYR A 262 2.57 14.15 -6.17
C TYR A 262 2.46 15.60 -6.69
N LEU A 263 2.83 16.58 -5.88
CA LEU A 263 2.77 17.98 -6.26
C LEU A 263 4.13 18.45 -6.79
N PRO A 264 4.15 19.44 -7.70
CA PRO A 264 5.38 20.08 -8.11
C PRO A 264 6.09 20.73 -6.92
N ALA A 265 7.42 20.61 -6.85
CA ALA A 265 8.23 21.08 -5.73
C ALA A 265 8.15 22.62 -5.47
N HIS A 266 7.59 23.40 -6.41
CA HIS A 266 7.42 24.85 -6.29
C HIS A 266 6.06 25.28 -5.73
N LEU A 267 5.13 24.35 -5.49
CA LEU A 267 3.90 24.69 -4.78
C LEU A 267 4.21 24.80 -3.28
N PRO A 268 3.86 25.92 -2.62
CA PRO A 268 4.09 26.04 -1.20
C PRO A 268 3.31 24.95 -0.47
N THR A 269 4.04 24.07 0.20
CA THR A 269 3.41 23.19 1.20
C THR A 269 2.75 24.11 2.23
N HIS A 270 1.48 23.94 2.50
CA HIS A 270 0.75 24.75 3.47
C HIS A 270 1.53 24.81 4.78
N ALA A 271 1.96 26.03 5.16
CA ALA A 271 2.36 26.26 6.53
C ALA A 271 1.18 25.89 7.44
N PRO A 272 1.41 25.25 8.59
CA PRO A 272 0.32 24.89 9.49
C PRO A 272 -0.50 26.16 9.78
N THR A 273 -1.76 26.13 9.40
CA THR A 273 -2.72 27.18 9.70
C THR A 273 -2.79 27.27 11.22
N GLN A 274 -2.27 28.37 11.78
CA GLN A 274 -2.51 28.68 13.17
C GLN A 274 -4.03 28.64 13.39
N SER A 275 -4.48 27.79 14.30
CA SER A 275 -5.87 27.73 14.73
C SER A 275 -6.37 29.15 15.01
N PRO A 276 -7.53 29.56 14.49
CA PRO A 276 -8.08 30.86 14.81
C PRO A 276 -8.44 30.89 16.31
N THR A 277 -7.67 31.62 17.09
CA THR A 277 -7.83 31.83 18.54
C THR A 277 -8.94 32.83 18.88
N HIS A 278 -9.96 32.97 18.07
CA HIS A 278 -11.16 33.77 18.42
C HIS A 278 -12.41 33.16 17.84
N LEU A 279 -13.14 32.43 18.68
CA LEU A 279 -14.57 32.25 18.52
C LEU A 279 -15.25 33.59 18.80
N PRO A 280 -16.11 34.11 17.91
CA PRO A 280 -16.93 35.28 18.23
C PRO A 280 -17.88 34.94 19.36
N THR A 281 -17.94 35.81 20.35
CA THR A 281 -18.89 35.75 21.49
C THR A 281 -20.32 35.69 20.95
N PRO A 282 -21.20 34.80 21.45
CA PRO A 282 -22.57 34.78 21.00
C PRO A 282 -23.32 36.08 21.42
N LEU A 283 -23.95 36.70 20.44
CA LEU A 283 -24.87 37.84 20.68
C LEU A 283 -25.94 37.45 21.69
N SER A 284 -26.00 38.19 22.79
CA SER A 284 -27.05 38.06 23.80
C SER A 284 -28.42 38.33 23.17
N ALA A 285 -29.32 37.35 23.33
CA ALA A 285 -30.73 37.51 22.97
C ALA A 285 -31.37 38.61 23.84
N GLN A 286 -31.75 39.70 23.20
CA GLN A 286 -32.63 40.71 23.84
C GLN A 286 -34.05 40.14 23.85
N SER A 287 -34.63 40.01 25.04
CA SER A 287 -36.06 39.72 25.26
C SER A 287 -36.96 40.86 24.74
N PRO A 288 -38.04 40.53 24.05
CA PRO A 288 -39.02 41.55 23.68
C PRO A 288 -39.84 42.03 24.90
N ALA A 289 -39.89 43.34 25.08
CA ALA A 289 -40.69 44.00 26.08
C ALA A 289 -42.20 43.86 25.80
N HIS A 290 -42.98 43.64 26.87
CA HIS A 290 -44.41 43.66 26.88
C HIS A 290 -45.00 45.01 26.37
N LEU A 291 -45.88 44.92 25.36
CA LEU A 291 -46.86 45.99 25.06
C LEU A 291 -48.19 45.63 25.74
N ALA A 292 -48.51 46.39 26.72
CA ALA A 292 -49.86 46.43 27.27
C ALA A 292 -50.76 47.34 26.41
N THR A 293 -51.95 46.90 26.10
CA THR A 293 -53.02 47.68 25.47
C THR A 293 -54.11 48.04 26.52
N PRO A 294 -54.76 49.18 26.35
CA PRO A 294 -55.93 49.53 27.18
C PRO A 294 -57.20 48.78 26.79
#